data_13ab6d5fb988f5c8a0f3b7c585d326b3
#
_entry.id   13ab6d5fb988f5c8a0f3b7c585d326b3
#
_cell.length_a   1.000
_cell.length_b   1.000
_cell.length_c   1.000
_cell.angle_alpha   90.00
_cell.angle_beta   90.00
_cell.angle_gamma   90.00
#
_symmetry.space_group_name_H-M   'P 1'
#
loop_
_entity.id
_entity.type
_entity.pdbx_description
1 polymer ?
#
loop_
_entity_poly.entity_id
_entity_poly.type
_entity_poly.pdbx_seq_one_letter_code
_entity_poly.pdbx_strand_id
1 'polypeptide(L)'
;MLSIRIYPMENLNGPYSSWYDKAHLLKGKTAGWTKEDHERAGFRMVPNSPVRKGSFIGKDAVLMPCYVNIGSYIGAKTMMDTFSRAGSCCQIGENCHISAGSGVGGVLEPAQALPTIIEDNVFLGAMSEVVEGVIVGEGSVLSLSLIHISEPTRQWSI
;
A
#
# COMPACT_ATOMS: atom_id res chain seq x y z
N MET A 1 12.42 -12.29 9.12
CA MET A 1 11.08 -11.84 9.55
C MET A 1 10.66 -12.24 10.95
N LEU A 2 10.95 -13.47 11.41
CA LEU A 2 10.75 -13.85 12.83
C LEU A 2 11.45 -12.91 13.83
N SER A 3 12.54 -12.26 13.44
CA SER A 3 13.28 -11.33 14.29
C SER A 3 12.49 -10.10 14.74
N ILE A 4 11.52 -9.63 13.96
CA ILE A 4 10.74 -8.42 14.30
C ILE A 4 9.88 -8.66 15.55
N ARG A 5 9.42 -9.88 15.78
CA ARG A 5 8.57 -10.21 16.94
C ARG A 5 9.30 -10.17 18.28
N ILE A 6 10.62 -10.26 18.27
CA ILE A 6 11.46 -10.28 19.50
C ILE A 6 11.95 -8.90 19.93
N TYR A 7 11.82 -7.87 19.08
CA TYR A 7 12.22 -6.53 19.48
C TYR A 7 11.25 -5.90 20.48
N PRO A 8 11.74 -5.15 21.45
CA PRO A 8 10.88 -4.41 22.37
C PRO A 8 10.10 -3.32 21.63
N MET A 9 8.99 -2.93 22.20
CA MET A 9 8.22 -1.77 21.72
C MET A 9 8.99 -0.50 22.09
N GLU A 10 9.10 0.42 21.15
CA GLU A 10 9.80 1.69 21.31
C GLU A 10 8.93 2.86 20.83
N ASN A 11 9.09 3.99 21.49
CA ASN A 11 8.46 5.23 21.03
C ASN A 11 9.31 5.83 19.89
N LEU A 12 8.84 5.70 18.67
CA LEU A 12 9.51 6.10 17.44
C LEU A 12 8.99 7.45 16.92
N ASN A 13 8.90 8.43 17.79
CA ASN A 13 8.39 9.76 17.45
C ASN A 13 9.21 10.42 16.34
N GLY A 14 8.49 11.00 15.40
CA GLY A 14 9.03 11.89 14.39
C GLY A 14 8.27 13.23 14.39
N PRO A 15 8.73 14.24 13.66
CA PRO A 15 8.16 15.58 13.70
C PRO A 15 6.69 15.67 13.26
N TYR A 16 6.16 14.65 12.61
CA TYR A 16 4.80 14.66 12.04
C TYR A 16 3.94 13.47 12.46
N SER A 17 4.47 12.51 13.19
CA SER A 17 3.71 11.36 13.68
C SER A 17 4.42 10.72 14.87
N SER A 18 3.67 10.29 15.86
CA SER A 18 4.19 9.45 16.92
C SER A 18 3.98 7.98 16.54
N TRP A 19 5.06 7.20 16.64
CA TRP A 19 5.05 5.76 16.44
C TRP A 19 5.45 5.09 17.75
N TYR A 20 4.69 4.09 18.13
CA TYR A 20 5.06 3.16 19.19
C TYR A 20 5.04 1.77 18.61
N ASP A 21 6.20 1.26 18.22
CA ASP A 21 6.33 -0.01 17.51
C ASP A 21 7.66 -0.67 17.84
N LYS A 22 7.88 -1.86 17.33
CA LYS A 22 9.09 -2.66 17.53
C LYS A 22 10.22 -2.14 16.66
N ALA A 23 11.35 -1.84 17.26
CA ALA A 23 12.59 -1.44 16.62
C ALA A 23 12.52 -0.19 15.70
N HIS A 24 13.64 0.51 15.64
CA HIS A 24 13.86 1.67 14.79
C HIS A 24 13.64 1.40 13.28
N LEU A 25 13.68 0.13 12.86
CA LEU A 25 13.43 -0.28 11.48
C LEU A 25 11.99 -0.04 11.02
N LEU A 26 11.04 0.08 11.96
CA LEU A 26 9.62 0.22 11.67
C LEU A 26 9.14 1.67 11.66
N LYS A 27 10.05 2.63 11.82
CA LYS A 27 9.75 4.07 11.67
C LYS A 27 9.01 4.36 10.36
N GLY A 28 8.32 5.48 10.31
CA GLY A 28 7.87 6.06 9.05
C GLY A 28 9.04 6.25 8.07
N LYS A 29 8.83 5.90 6.82
CA LYS A 29 9.87 5.97 5.78
C LYS A 29 10.47 7.36 5.65
N THR A 30 9.65 8.38 5.75
CA THR A 30 10.03 9.80 5.57
C THR A 30 10.37 10.50 6.89
N ALA A 31 10.47 9.76 7.99
CA ALA A 31 10.82 10.34 9.28
C ALA A 31 12.21 10.99 9.24
N GLY A 32 12.26 12.30 9.45
CA GLY A 32 13.49 13.09 9.42
C GLY A 32 13.97 13.49 8.01
N TRP A 33 13.18 13.26 6.98
CA TRP A 33 13.51 13.70 5.63
C TRP A 33 13.45 15.22 5.51
N THR A 34 14.42 15.77 4.78
CA THR A 34 14.44 17.18 4.36
C THR A 34 13.61 17.36 3.08
N LYS A 35 13.47 18.62 2.65
CA LYS A 35 12.85 18.93 1.35
C LYS A 35 13.60 18.27 0.19
N GLU A 36 14.93 18.34 0.24
CA GLU A 36 15.82 17.77 -0.77
C GLU A 36 15.68 16.23 -0.85
N ASP A 37 15.44 15.58 0.30
CA ASP A 37 15.20 14.14 0.33
C ASP A 37 13.90 13.78 -0.40
N HIS A 38 12.84 14.55 -0.19
CA HIS A 38 11.56 14.37 -0.87
C HIS A 38 11.68 14.62 -2.38
N GLU A 39 12.37 15.70 -2.79
CA GLU A 39 12.60 16.02 -4.20
C GLU A 39 13.41 14.94 -4.91
N ARG A 40 14.46 14.42 -4.24
CA ARG A 40 15.28 13.32 -4.79
C ARG A 40 14.48 12.03 -4.92
N ALA A 41 13.61 11.72 -3.97
CA ALA A 41 12.76 10.54 -4.00
C ALA A 41 11.70 10.59 -5.11
N GLY A 42 11.23 11.80 -5.44
CA GLY A 42 10.41 12.08 -6.62
C GLY A 42 9.00 11.51 -6.59
N PHE A 43 8.48 11.08 -5.44
CA PHE A 43 7.08 10.69 -5.30
C PHE A 43 6.28 11.72 -4.49
N ARG A 44 4.98 11.76 -4.71
CA ARG A 44 4.06 12.62 -3.97
C ARG A 44 3.41 11.84 -2.83
N MET A 45 3.38 12.42 -1.64
CA MET A 45 2.72 11.85 -0.48
C MET A 45 1.90 12.93 0.23
N VAL A 46 0.62 12.69 0.46
CA VAL A 46 -0.22 13.60 1.24
C VAL A 46 -0.15 13.26 2.74
N PRO A 47 -0.54 14.18 3.62
CA PRO A 47 -0.60 13.89 5.06
C PRO A 47 -1.41 12.65 5.39
N ASN A 48 -1.10 12.00 6.50
CA ASN A 48 -1.76 10.79 7.00
C ASN A 48 -1.62 9.57 6.08
N SER A 49 -0.49 9.47 5.38
CA SER A 49 -0.11 8.28 4.61
C SER A 49 1.00 7.53 5.36
N PRO A 50 0.68 6.61 6.28
CA PRO A 50 1.69 5.83 6.98
C PRO A 50 2.44 4.92 6.01
N VAL A 51 3.69 5.26 5.74
CA VAL A 51 4.60 4.46 4.92
C VAL A 51 5.72 3.95 5.80
N ARG A 52 5.80 2.64 5.98
CA ARG A 52 6.83 2.03 6.84
C ARG A 52 8.22 2.09 6.21
N LYS A 53 9.23 2.31 7.04
CA LYS A 53 10.64 2.15 6.63
C LYS A 53 10.86 0.72 6.11
N GLY A 54 11.67 0.58 5.05
CA GLY A 54 11.90 -0.70 4.40
C GLY A 54 10.93 -1.02 3.26
N SER A 55 9.95 -0.14 2.97
CA SER A 55 9.20 -0.16 1.72
C SER A 55 9.94 0.62 0.62
N PHE A 56 9.64 0.32 -0.63
CA PHE A 56 10.10 1.09 -1.79
C PHE A 56 8.92 1.84 -2.43
N ILE A 57 9.14 3.09 -2.81
CA ILE A 57 8.16 3.91 -3.55
C ILE A 57 8.87 4.46 -4.79
N GLY A 58 8.35 4.13 -5.94
CA GLY A 58 8.86 4.55 -7.24
C GLY A 58 8.63 6.03 -7.53
N LYS A 59 9.39 6.54 -8.50
CA LYS A 59 9.28 7.93 -8.95
C LYS A 59 7.89 8.20 -9.53
N ASP A 60 7.40 9.42 -9.31
CA ASP A 60 6.09 9.89 -9.77
C ASP A 60 4.89 9.08 -9.19
N ALA A 61 5.12 8.18 -8.24
CA ALA A 61 4.03 7.55 -7.52
C ALA A 61 3.27 8.57 -6.67
N VAL A 62 1.98 8.33 -6.47
CA VAL A 62 1.11 9.19 -5.67
C VAL A 62 0.52 8.37 -4.53
N LEU A 63 0.79 8.81 -3.30
CA LEU A 63 0.25 8.24 -2.08
C LEU A 63 -0.79 9.20 -1.50
N MET A 64 -2.06 8.91 -1.70
CA MET A 64 -3.16 9.53 -0.96
C MET A 64 -3.16 8.97 0.48
N PRO A 65 -4.01 9.41 1.41
CA PRO A 65 -4.02 8.81 2.75
C PRO A 65 -4.18 7.29 2.68
N CYS A 66 -3.08 6.57 2.61
CA CYS A 66 -3.02 5.12 2.41
C CYS A 66 -2.03 4.49 3.40
N TYR A 67 -2.03 3.18 3.49
CA TYR A 67 -1.08 2.47 4.34
C TYR A 67 -0.14 1.61 3.48
N VAL A 68 1.17 1.82 3.64
CA VAL A 68 2.20 1.00 2.97
C VAL A 68 3.04 0.26 4.02
N ASN A 69 2.94 -1.05 4.04
CA ASN A 69 3.60 -1.88 5.04
C ASN A 69 5.08 -2.13 4.69
N ILE A 70 5.80 -2.70 5.65
CA ILE A 70 7.23 -3.03 5.52
C ILE A 70 7.47 -4.00 4.36
N GLY A 71 8.55 -3.77 3.62
CA GLY A 71 8.97 -4.63 2.51
C GLY A 71 8.12 -4.51 1.24
N SER A 72 7.07 -3.70 1.24
CA SER A 72 6.25 -3.47 0.05
C SER A 72 7.03 -2.71 -1.01
N TYR A 73 6.80 -3.05 -2.25
CA TYR A 73 7.29 -2.33 -3.43
C TYR A 73 6.11 -1.67 -4.15
N ILE A 74 6.21 -0.37 -4.38
CA ILE A 74 5.25 0.41 -5.17
C ILE A 74 5.99 0.96 -6.37
N GLY A 75 5.62 0.53 -7.56
CA GLY A 75 6.22 0.94 -8.82
C GLY A 75 6.01 2.41 -9.18
N ALA A 76 6.77 2.88 -10.16
CA ALA A 76 6.71 4.26 -10.63
C ALA A 76 5.30 4.60 -11.18
N LYS A 77 4.87 5.85 -11.02
CA LYS A 77 3.58 6.37 -11.52
C LYS A 77 2.34 5.66 -10.98
N THR A 78 2.50 4.77 -10.01
CA THR A 78 1.39 4.07 -9.37
C THR A 78 0.70 4.97 -8.36
N MET A 79 -0.63 4.95 -8.38
CA MET A 79 -1.45 5.65 -7.40
C MET A 79 -1.95 4.67 -6.34
N MET A 80 -1.63 4.97 -5.08
CA MET A 80 -2.27 4.41 -3.90
C MET A 80 -3.34 5.40 -3.44
N ASP A 81 -4.60 5.13 -3.76
CA ASP A 81 -5.69 6.06 -3.49
C ASP A 81 -6.15 5.98 -2.02
N THR A 82 -7.10 6.81 -1.66
CA THR A 82 -7.54 7.05 -0.28
C THR A 82 -7.93 5.76 0.45
N PHE A 83 -7.31 5.53 1.60
CA PHE A 83 -7.48 4.34 2.44
C PHE A 83 -7.15 3.01 1.78
N SER A 84 -6.47 3.02 0.64
CA SER A 84 -5.91 1.80 0.08
C SER A 84 -4.76 1.29 0.95
N ARG A 85 -4.45 0.01 0.84
CA ARG A 85 -3.38 -0.60 1.63
C ARG A 85 -2.51 -1.55 0.81
N ALA A 86 -1.22 -1.43 1.01
CA ALA A 86 -0.21 -2.37 0.55
C ALA A 86 0.25 -3.22 1.73
N GLY A 87 -0.06 -4.49 1.70
CA GLY A 87 0.33 -5.48 2.70
C GLY A 87 1.84 -5.70 2.73
N SER A 88 2.34 -6.32 3.79
CA SER A 88 3.78 -6.57 3.95
C SER A 88 4.37 -7.35 2.77
N CYS A 89 5.47 -6.86 2.24
CA CYS A 89 6.23 -7.46 1.14
C CYS A 89 5.46 -7.64 -0.19
N CYS A 90 4.26 -7.09 -0.35
CA CYS A 90 3.58 -7.12 -1.63
C CYS A 90 4.37 -6.34 -2.69
N GLN A 91 4.20 -6.72 -3.95
CA GLN A 91 4.89 -6.12 -5.08
C GLN A 91 3.85 -5.54 -6.03
N ILE A 92 3.81 -4.23 -6.14
CA ILE A 92 2.88 -3.52 -7.03
C ILE A 92 3.70 -2.85 -8.11
N GLY A 93 3.40 -3.18 -9.36
CA GLY A 93 4.09 -2.72 -10.55
C GLY A 93 3.93 -1.23 -10.84
N GLU A 94 4.35 -0.83 -12.03
CA GLU A 94 4.29 0.55 -12.49
C GLU A 94 2.91 0.91 -13.08
N ASN A 95 2.59 2.21 -13.04
CA ASN A 95 1.38 2.75 -13.68
C ASN A 95 0.08 2.04 -13.26
N CYS A 96 0.04 1.53 -12.01
CA CYS A 96 -1.15 0.91 -11.43
C CYS A 96 -2.03 1.94 -10.74
N HIS A 97 -3.31 1.61 -10.61
CA HIS A 97 -4.23 2.37 -9.78
C HIS A 97 -4.84 1.45 -8.73
N ILE A 98 -4.47 1.64 -7.48
CA ILE A 98 -5.01 0.93 -6.34
C ILE A 98 -6.08 1.83 -5.74
N SER A 99 -7.34 1.62 -6.14
CA SER A 99 -8.43 2.55 -5.85
C SER A 99 -8.79 2.64 -4.37
N ALA A 100 -9.63 3.60 -4.04
CA ALA A 100 -9.99 3.91 -2.65
C ALA A 100 -10.49 2.68 -1.89
N GLY A 101 -9.95 2.47 -0.68
CA GLY A 101 -10.31 1.38 0.20
C GLY A 101 -9.89 -0.02 -0.26
N SER A 102 -9.28 -0.16 -1.44
CA SER A 102 -8.81 -1.47 -1.91
C SER A 102 -7.54 -1.93 -1.19
N GLY A 103 -7.29 -3.22 -1.21
CA GLY A 103 -6.19 -3.81 -0.49
C GLY A 103 -5.42 -4.87 -1.26
N VAL A 104 -4.13 -4.92 -0.99
CA VAL A 104 -3.23 -5.96 -1.47
C VAL A 104 -2.67 -6.72 -0.26
N GLY A 105 -2.87 -8.02 -0.21
CA GLY A 105 -2.50 -8.89 0.90
C GLY A 105 -1.01 -8.92 1.17
N GLY A 106 -0.65 -9.26 2.39
CA GLY A 106 0.74 -9.33 2.84
C GLY A 106 1.20 -10.76 3.12
N VAL A 107 2.47 -10.94 3.50
CA VAL A 107 3.08 -12.25 3.75
C VAL A 107 3.31 -12.56 5.23
N LEU A 108 2.94 -11.66 6.14
CA LEU A 108 3.28 -11.78 7.57
C LEU A 108 2.23 -12.49 8.40
N GLU A 109 0.96 -12.31 8.10
CA GLU A 109 -0.15 -12.87 8.87
C GLU A 109 -1.32 -13.26 7.92
N PRO A 110 -1.50 -14.56 7.63
CA PRO A 110 -0.60 -15.67 7.97
C PRO A 110 0.71 -15.60 7.19
N ALA A 111 1.77 -16.23 7.72
CA ALA A 111 3.06 -16.25 7.04
C ALA A 111 2.96 -17.00 5.70
N GLN A 112 3.28 -16.31 4.62
CA GLN A 112 3.26 -16.83 3.26
C GLN A 112 4.67 -16.91 2.68
N ALA A 113 4.90 -17.90 1.82
CA ALA A 113 6.18 -18.04 1.12
C ALA A 113 6.28 -17.12 -0.10
N LEU A 114 5.15 -16.81 -0.73
CA LEU A 114 5.08 -16.00 -1.95
C LEU A 114 4.41 -14.65 -1.65
N PRO A 115 4.95 -13.54 -2.15
CA PRO A 115 4.31 -12.25 -2.07
C PRO A 115 3.08 -12.19 -2.98
N THR A 116 2.15 -11.30 -2.64
CA THR A 116 1.12 -10.87 -3.58
C THR A 116 1.75 -9.95 -4.60
N ILE A 117 1.50 -10.20 -5.88
CA ILE A 117 2.08 -9.45 -6.99
C ILE A 117 0.96 -8.83 -7.81
N ILE A 118 1.04 -7.53 -8.00
CA ILE A 118 0.24 -6.78 -8.96
C ILE A 118 1.21 -6.35 -10.06
N GLU A 119 1.05 -6.87 -11.26
CA GLU A 119 1.91 -6.49 -12.39
C GLU A 119 1.61 -5.08 -12.88
N ASP A 120 2.28 -4.63 -13.94
CA ASP A 120 2.16 -3.27 -14.44
C ASP A 120 0.78 -2.97 -15.06
N ASN A 121 0.40 -1.70 -15.09
CA ASN A 121 -0.82 -1.21 -15.74
C ASN A 121 -2.13 -1.79 -15.18
N VAL A 122 -2.13 -2.29 -13.95
CA VAL A 122 -3.32 -2.89 -13.32
C VAL A 122 -4.20 -1.81 -12.68
N PHE A 123 -5.51 -1.98 -12.83
CA PHE A 123 -6.52 -1.19 -12.13
C PHE A 123 -7.27 -2.06 -11.11
N LEU A 124 -7.13 -1.74 -9.82
CA LEU A 124 -7.97 -2.31 -8.77
C LEU A 124 -9.12 -1.37 -8.48
N GLY A 125 -10.34 -1.83 -8.69
CA GLY A 125 -11.55 -1.07 -8.37
C GLY A 125 -11.69 -0.80 -6.88
N ALA A 126 -12.46 0.21 -6.51
CA ALA A 126 -12.64 0.61 -5.12
C ALA A 126 -13.15 -0.54 -4.25
N MET A 127 -12.64 -0.63 -3.02
CA MET A 127 -13.00 -1.65 -2.03
C MET A 127 -12.71 -3.10 -2.46
N SER A 128 -11.97 -3.32 -3.56
CA SER A 128 -11.55 -4.67 -3.96
C SER A 128 -10.38 -5.17 -3.11
N GLU A 129 -10.24 -6.47 -3.00
CA GLU A 129 -9.18 -7.10 -2.22
C GLU A 129 -8.46 -8.15 -3.06
N VAL A 130 -7.14 -8.10 -3.09
CA VAL A 130 -6.28 -9.16 -3.62
C VAL A 130 -5.62 -9.87 -2.45
N VAL A 131 -5.97 -11.12 -2.23
CA VAL A 131 -5.50 -11.89 -1.07
C VAL A 131 -4.05 -12.35 -1.25
N GLU A 132 -3.48 -12.85 -0.17
CA GLU A 132 -2.08 -13.24 -0.05
C GLU A 132 -1.66 -14.26 -1.13
N GLY A 133 -0.50 -14.03 -1.76
CA GLY A 133 0.11 -14.95 -2.72
C GLY A 133 -0.52 -14.96 -4.11
N VAL A 134 -1.54 -14.15 -4.36
CA VAL A 134 -2.16 -14.01 -5.69
C VAL A 134 -1.29 -13.15 -6.60
N ILE A 135 -1.21 -13.53 -7.87
CA ILE A 135 -0.59 -12.73 -8.93
C ILE A 135 -1.72 -12.19 -9.83
N VAL A 136 -1.78 -10.87 -9.97
CA VAL A 136 -2.65 -10.18 -10.90
C VAL A 136 -1.83 -9.76 -12.10
N GLY A 137 -2.13 -10.32 -13.26
CA GLY A 137 -1.38 -10.12 -14.50
C GLY A 137 -1.49 -8.70 -15.04
N GLU A 138 -0.51 -8.30 -15.85
CA GLU A 138 -0.40 -6.98 -16.47
C GLU A 138 -1.69 -6.55 -17.19
N GLY A 139 -2.05 -5.29 -17.03
CA GLY A 139 -3.21 -4.68 -17.68
C GLY A 139 -4.56 -5.16 -17.17
N SER A 140 -4.60 -5.99 -16.13
CA SER A 140 -5.85 -6.49 -15.56
C SER A 140 -6.67 -5.37 -14.92
N VAL A 141 -7.99 -5.52 -15.00
CA VAL A 141 -8.95 -4.66 -14.34
C VAL A 141 -9.78 -5.50 -13.38
N LEU A 142 -9.61 -5.28 -12.08
CA LEU A 142 -10.51 -5.83 -11.06
C LEU A 142 -11.62 -4.82 -10.82
N SER A 143 -12.86 -5.25 -10.99
CA SER A 143 -13.99 -4.37 -10.71
C SER A 143 -14.08 -4.04 -9.22
N LEU A 144 -14.78 -2.97 -8.90
CA LEU A 144 -15.03 -2.57 -7.51
C LEU A 144 -15.77 -3.67 -6.75
N SER A 145 -15.64 -3.67 -5.42
CA SER A 145 -16.34 -4.64 -4.56
C SER A 145 -17.85 -4.51 -4.75
N LEU A 146 -18.45 -5.62 -5.16
CA LEU A 146 -19.81 -5.65 -5.70
C LEU A 146 -20.83 -6.14 -4.67
N ILE A 147 -20.82 -5.59 -3.47
CA ILE A 147 -21.91 -5.84 -2.50
C ILE A 147 -23.28 -5.52 -3.10
N HIS A 148 -23.32 -4.68 -4.14
CA HIS A 148 -24.55 -4.30 -4.86
C HIS A 148 -24.86 -5.13 -6.09
N ILE A 149 -24.05 -6.11 -6.48
CA ILE A 149 -24.30 -6.92 -7.70
C ILE A 149 -25.31 -8.04 -7.48
N SER A 150 -25.58 -8.44 -6.25
CA SER A 150 -26.57 -9.47 -5.97
C SER A 150 -28.02 -8.96 -6.02
N GLU A 151 -28.25 -7.66 -6.10
CA GLU A 151 -29.58 -7.11 -6.29
C GLU A 151 -29.82 -6.79 -7.77
N PRO A 152 -30.93 -7.27 -8.34
CA PRO A 152 -31.30 -6.84 -9.67
C PRO A 152 -31.47 -5.32 -9.66
N THR A 153 -30.68 -4.64 -10.46
CA THR A 153 -30.78 -3.20 -10.67
C THR A 153 -32.22 -2.84 -10.95
N ARG A 154 -32.94 -2.31 -9.99
CA ARG A 154 -34.18 -1.61 -10.29
C ARG A 154 -33.77 -0.38 -11.09
N GLN A 155 -34.00 -0.44 -12.39
CA GLN A 155 -34.02 0.76 -13.19
C GLN A 155 -35.06 1.68 -12.57
N TRP A 156 -34.62 2.75 -11.97
CA TRP A 156 -35.49 3.86 -11.66
C TRP A 156 -35.83 4.52 -13.01
N SER A 157 -36.97 4.15 -13.59
CA SER A 157 -37.55 4.96 -14.64
C SER A 157 -38.01 6.27 -13.99
N ILE A 158 -37.37 7.34 -14.38
CA ILE A 158 -37.81 8.71 -14.12
C ILE A 158 -39.00 9.03 -15.02
#